data_45a4dddfb5c248afe3dd4bc5a8623954
#
_entry.id   45a4dddfb5c248afe3dd4bc5a8623954
#
_cell.length_a   1.000
_cell.length_b   1.000
_cell.length_c   1.000
_cell.angle_alpha   90.00
_cell.angle_beta   90.00
_cell.angle_gamma   90.00
#
_symmetry.space_group_name_H-M   'P 1'
#
loop_
_entity.id
_entity.type
_entity.pdbx_description
1 polymer ?
#
loop_
_entity_poly.entity_id
_entity_poly.type
_entity_poly.pdbx_seq_one_letter_code
_entity_poly.pdbx_strand_id
1 'polypeptide(L)'
;MTKKFHTIIVGGGCLGTASAISIARKIKKNGGDPNSVCLIEKMVLGGGLTARHSGIVRAANADPTAAQIAKISSDMWLNVENIWDAELEPDRYGAIWIAKKDSNNGNKKWDQLEQQLKSSNIRFNSIEFEKARELLPSFINISDDETFYHEPDALQYDPADVRRALYEAVRRSQITLEEKTEVLSFRRNSSGNITEIVTSAGVMKC
;
A
#
# COMPACT_ATOMS: atom_id res chain seq x y z
N MET A 1 -32.41 11.17 -10.17
CA MET A 1 -32.54 9.78 -9.67
C MET A 1 -31.41 9.49 -8.70
N THR A 2 -31.70 8.86 -7.55
CA THR A 2 -30.65 8.50 -6.57
C THR A 2 -29.88 7.31 -7.10
N LYS A 3 -28.54 7.45 -7.24
CA LYS A 3 -27.66 6.36 -7.68
C LYS A 3 -27.66 5.24 -6.63
N LYS A 4 -27.77 3.99 -7.07
CA LYS A 4 -27.71 2.80 -6.21
C LYS A 4 -26.49 1.95 -6.61
N PHE A 5 -25.71 1.54 -5.62
CA PHE A 5 -24.52 0.71 -5.80
C PHE A 5 -24.62 -0.58 -4.98
N HIS A 6 -23.95 -1.62 -5.43
CA HIS A 6 -23.75 -2.85 -4.65
C HIS A 6 -22.76 -2.61 -3.51
N THR A 7 -21.73 -1.84 -3.78
CA THR A 7 -20.66 -1.53 -2.80
C THR A 7 -20.18 -0.11 -3.00
N ILE A 8 -20.05 0.62 -1.90
CA ILE A 8 -19.44 1.96 -1.90
C ILE A 8 -18.19 1.92 -1.02
N ILE A 9 -17.06 2.38 -1.54
CA ILE A 9 -15.78 2.50 -0.84
C ILE A 9 -15.46 3.97 -0.68
N VAL A 10 -15.12 4.36 0.54
CA VAL A 10 -14.81 5.74 0.90
C VAL A 10 -13.30 5.91 1.07
N GLY A 11 -12.72 6.79 0.26
CA GLY A 11 -11.30 7.10 0.23
C GLY A 11 -10.57 6.49 -0.96
N GLY A 12 -10.10 7.34 -1.87
CA GLY A 12 -9.39 6.99 -3.11
C GLY A 12 -7.87 6.88 -2.96
N GLY A 13 -7.36 6.51 -1.78
CA GLY A 13 -5.95 6.13 -1.59
C GLY A 13 -5.65 4.72 -2.09
N CYS A 14 -4.38 4.26 -1.99
CA CYS A 14 -3.97 2.91 -2.42
C CYS A 14 -4.89 1.81 -1.89
N LEU A 15 -5.22 1.82 -0.59
CA LEU A 15 -6.06 0.78 0.04
C LEU A 15 -7.49 0.78 -0.51
N GLY A 16 -8.13 1.94 -0.58
CA GLY A 16 -9.51 2.03 -1.09
C GLY A 16 -9.59 1.66 -2.55
N THR A 17 -8.63 2.11 -3.36
CA THR A 17 -8.57 1.79 -4.78
C THR A 17 -8.33 0.29 -5.01
N ALA A 18 -7.35 -0.31 -4.31
CA ALA A 18 -7.09 -1.75 -4.40
C ALA A 18 -8.31 -2.59 -3.99
N SER A 19 -9.01 -2.17 -2.93
CA SER A 19 -10.25 -2.81 -2.48
C SER A 19 -11.36 -2.71 -3.53
N ALA A 20 -11.57 -1.53 -4.11
CA ALA A 20 -12.58 -1.30 -5.14
C ALA A 20 -12.35 -2.18 -6.37
N ILE A 21 -11.12 -2.20 -6.88
CA ILE A 21 -10.73 -3.02 -8.03
C ILE A 21 -10.90 -4.52 -7.74
N SER A 22 -10.48 -4.98 -6.56
CA SER A 22 -10.60 -6.38 -6.17
C SER A 22 -12.05 -6.83 -6.09
N ILE A 23 -12.94 -6.02 -5.52
CA ILE A 23 -14.37 -6.30 -5.43
C ILE A 23 -15.01 -6.30 -6.83
N ALA A 24 -14.70 -5.29 -7.66
CA ALA A 24 -15.21 -5.20 -9.02
C ALA A 24 -14.83 -6.41 -9.87
N ARG A 25 -13.58 -6.86 -9.77
CA ARG A 25 -13.12 -8.09 -10.44
C ARG A 25 -13.87 -9.33 -9.99
N LYS A 26 -14.11 -9.46 -8.69
CA LYS A 26 -14.91 -10.57 -8.15
C LYS A 26 -16.34 -10.53 -8.64
N ILE A 27 -16.97 -9.35 -8.68
CA ILE A 27 -18.32 -9.15 -9.23
C ILE A 27 -18.34 -9.54 -10.70
N LYS A 28 -17.41 -9.03 -11.52
CA LYS A 28 -17.30 -9.34 -12.95
C LYS A 28 -17.10 -10.84 -13.21
N LYS A 29 -16.22 -11.49 -12.42
CA LYS A 29 -15.99 -12.94 -12.52
C LYS A 29 -17.26 -13.75 -12.26
N ASN A 30 -18.17 -13.24 -11.43
CA ASN A 30 -19.46 -13.86 -11.11
C ASN A 30 -20.59 -13.40 -12.04
N GLY A 31 -20.29 -12.74 -13.16
CA GLY A 31 -21.27 -12.28 -14.15
C GLY A 31 -22.02 -10.99 -13.78
N GLY A 32 -21.61 -10.29 -12.71
CA GLY A 32 -22.20 -9.01 -12.31
C GLY A 32 -21.54 -7.80 -12.98
N ASP A 33 -22.14 -6.62 -12.79
CA ASP A 33 -21.66 -5.36 -13.35
C ASP A 33 -20.64 -4.68 -12.42
N PRO A 34 -19.37 -4.48 -12.84
CA PRO A 34 -18.36 -3.79 -12.05
C PRO A 34 -18.71 -2.31 -11.78
N ASN A 35 -19.54 -1.65 -12.61
CA ASN A 35 -20.04 -0.29 -12.35
C ASN A 35 -20.90 -0.19 -11.08
N SER A 36 -21.36 -1.33 -10.54
CA SER A 36 -22.06 -1.40 -9.25
C SER A 36 -21.14 -1.15 -8.04
N VAL A 37 -19.83 -1.03 -8.25
CA VAL A 37 -18.84 -0.59 -7.24
C VAL A 37 -18.55 0.89 -7.44
N CYS A 38 -18.72 1.68 -6.37
CA CYS A 38 -18.40 3.10 -6.36
C CYS A 38 -17.22 3.39 -5.42
N LEU A 39 -16.25 4.11 -5.91
CA LEU A 39 -15.13 4.66 -5.13
C LEU A 39 -15.35 6.17 -4.98
N ILE A 40 -15.50 6.64 -3.75
CA ILE A 40 -15.69 8.06 -3.42
C ILE A 40 -14.40 8.64 -2.87
N GLU A 41 -13.96 9.77 -3.40
CA GLU A 41 -12.79 10.52 -2.95
C GLU A 41 -13.14 12.00 -2.79
N LYS A 42 -12.81 12.58 -1.62
CA LYS A 42 -13.12 14.00 -1.33
C LYS A 42 -12.28 14.98 -2.14
N MET A 43 -11.11 14.58 -2.54
CA MET A 43 -10.21 15.40 -3.37
C MET A 43 -10.07 14.78 -4.77
N VAL A 44 -8.91 14.25 -5.06
CA VAL A 44 -8.56 13.53 -6.30
C VAL A 44 -7.95 12.18 -5.94
N LEU A 45 -8.11 11.21 -6.79
CA LEU A 45 -7.60 9.85 -6.60
C LEU A 45 -6.11 9.87 -6.25
N GLY A 46 -5.74 9.20 -5.17
CA GLY A 46 -4.37 9.18 -4.68
C GLY A 46 -3.82 10.50 -4.15
N GLY A 47 -4.63 11.58 -4.04
CA GLY A 47 -4.17 12.93 -3.67
C GLY A 47 -3.81 13.13 -2.18
N GLY A 48 -4.11 12.15 -1.33
CA GLY A 48 -3.78 12.17 0.10
C GLY A 48 -2.35 11.67 0.39
N LEU A 49 -2.22 10.77 1.37
CA LEU A 49 -0.94 10.15 1.74
C LEU A 49 -0.29 9.40 0.57
N THR A 50 -1.07 8.82 -0.34
CA THR A 50 -0.57 8.12 -1.52
C THR A 50 0.31 8.97 -2.43
N ALA A 51 0.10 10.28 -2.48
CA ALA A 51 0.94 11.21 -3.26
C ALA A 51 2.10 11.82 -2.43
N ARG A 52 2.23 11.47 -1.15
CA ARG A 52 3.15 12.14 -0.21
C ARG A 52 4.03 11.18 0.58
N HIS A 53 4.08 9.92 0.19
CA HIS A 53 4.93 8.92 0.83
C HIS A 53 6.30 8.83 0.13
N SER A 54 7.24 8.13 0.77
CA SER A 54 8.59 7.91 0.22
C SER A 54 8.63 6.89 -0.94
N GLY A 55 7.53 6.22 -1.22
CA GLY A 55 7.46 5.18 -2.25
C GLY A 55 8.03 3.82 -1.85
N ILE A 56 8.56 3.68 -0.64
CA ILE A 56 9.23 2.46 -0.20
C ILE A 56 8.19 1.37 0.12
N VAL A 57 8.32 0.23 -0.55
CA VAL A 57 7.59 -1.01 -0.28
C VAL A 57 8.58 -2.01 0.30
N ARG A 58 8.38 -2.41 1.55
CA ARG A 58 9.28 -3.28 2.30
C ARG A 58 8.49 -4.32 3.10
N ALA A 59 9.10 -5.47 3.38
CA ALA A 59 8.47 -6.55 4.13
C ALA A 59 9.00 -6.67 5.57
N ALA A 60 10.20 -6.18 5.85
CA ALA A 60 10.79 -6.28 7.18
C ALA A 60 9.97 -5.51 8.23
N ASN A 61 9.51 -6.23 9.25
CA ASN A 61 8.72 -5.71 10.36
C ASN A 61 9.00 -6.53 11.62
N ALA A 62 9.02 -5.88 12.79
CA ALA A 62 9.24 -6.55 14.08
C ALA A 62 8.05 -7.42 14.52
N ASP A 63 6.83 -7.10 14.09
CA ASP A 63 5.65 -7.95 14.31
C ASP A 63 5.57 -9.02 13.22
N PRO A 64 5.53 -10.33 13.57
CA PRO A 64 5.50 -11.42 12.60
C PRO A 64 4.31 -11.38 11.65
N THR A 65 3.13 -11.01 12.17
CA THR A 65 1.90 -10.93 11.36
C THR A 65 1.99 -9.78 10.37
N ALA A 66 2.48 -8.62 10.82
CA ALA A 66 2.71 -7.47 9.95
C ALA A 66 3.76 -7.78 8.88
N ALA A 67 4.84 -8.51 9.21
CA ALA A 67 5.85 -8.94 8.24
C ALA A 67 5.26 -9.85 7.15
N GLN A 68 4.42 -10.83 7.52
CA GLN A 68 3.74 -11.70 6.56
C GLN A 68 2.79 -10.92 5.64
N ILE A 69 1.98 -10.02 6.20
CA ILE A 69 1.07 -9.16 5.41
C ILE A 69 1.89 -8.27 4.47
N ALA A 70 2.98 -7.68 4.97
CA ALA A 70 3.85 -6.82 4.16
C ALA A 70 4.53 -7.59 3.03
N LYS A 71 4.96 -8.86 3.27
CA LYS A 71 5.52 -9.73 2.22
C LYS A 71 4.50 -10.03 1.13
N ILE A 72 3.27 -10.41 1.49
CA ILE A 72 2.18 -10.63 0.53
C ILE A 72 1.92 -9.35 -0.27
N SER A 73 1.86 -8.21 0.41
CA SER A 73 1.66 -6.90 -0.24
C SER A 73 2.80 -6.55 -1.19
N SER A 74 4.05 -6.80 -0.82
CA SER A 74 5.22 -6.58 -1.67
C SER A 74 5.16 -7.44 -2.94
N ASP A 75 4.78 -8.72 -2.81
CA ASP A 75 4.59 -9.60 -3.96
C ASP A 75 3.45 -9.14 -4.87
N MET A 76 2.39 -8.56 -4.31
CA MET A 76 1.30 -7.93 -5.09
C MET A 76 1.79 -6.69 -5.84
N TRP A 77 2.63 -5.84 -5.22
CA TRP A 77 3.23 -4.69 -5.88
C TRP A 77 4.11 -5.08 -7.06
N LEU A 78 4.88 -6.17 -6.95
CA LEU A 78 5.67 -6.72 -8.06
C LEU A 78 4.82 -7.24 -9.23
N ASN A 79 3.55 -7.57 -8.98
CA ASN A 79 2.60 -8.07 -9.96
C ASN A 79 1.49 -7.06 -10.29
N VAL A 80 1.74 -5.78 -10.08
CA VAL A 80 0.71 -4.74 -10.22
C VAL A 80 0.10 -4.70 -11.63
N GLU A 81 0.89 -4.94 -12.66
CA GLU A 81 0.39 -5.03 -14.04
C GLU A 81 -0.72 -6.09 -14.19
N ASN A 82 -0.49 -7.28 -13.66
CA ASN A 82 -1.47 -8.36 -13.70
C ASN A 82 -2.66 -8.13 -12.76
N ILE A 83 -2.42 -7.46 -11.63
CA ILE A 83 -3.43 -7.22 -10.59
C ILE A 83 -4.28 -6.00 -10.93
N TRP A 84 -3.70 -4.93 -11.45
CA TRP A 84 -4.39 -3.67 -11.72
C TRP A 84 -4.59 -3.38 -13.20
N ASP A 85 -3.96 -4.17 -14.09
CA ASP A 85 -3.94 -3.90 -15.52
C ASP A 85 -3.38 -2.47 -15.78
N ALA A 86 -2.29 -2.12 -15.09
CA ALA A 86 -1.65 -0.82 -15.16
C ALA A 86 -0.13 -0.95 -15.12
N GLU A 87 0.56 -0.18 -15.95
CA GLU A 87 2.01 -0.17 -15.99
C GLU A 87 2.59 0.57 -14.77
N LEU A 88 3.46 -0.11 -14.02
CA LEU A 88 4.16 0.46 -12.88
C LEU A 88 5.44 -0.31 -12.59
N GLU A 89 6.58 0.30 -12.87
CA GLU A 89 7.89 -0.30 -12.65
C GLU A 89 8.51 0.22 -11.34
N PRO A 90 9.05 -0.66 -10.48
CA PRO A 90 9.78 -0.26 -9.29
C PRO A 90 11.26 -0.04 -9.56
N ASP A 91 11.84 0.87 -8.82
CA ASP A 91 13.27 0.86 -8.53
C ASP A 91 13.61 -0.24 -7.53
N ARG A 92 14.69 -1.01 -7.79
CA ARG A 92 15.08 -2.21 -7.03
C ARG A 92 16.37 -2.00 -6.27
N TYR A 93 16.46 -0.91 -5.52
CA TYR A 93 17.67 -0.57 -4.75
C TYR A 93 17.78 -1.34 -3.45
N GLY A 94 16.70 -1.98 -2.98
CA GLY A 94 16.62 -2.51 -1.63
C GLY A 94 16.47 -1.40 -0.58
N ALA A 95 16.61 -1.77 0.69
CA ALA A 95 16.62 -0.83 1.81
C ALA A 95 17.74 -1.16 2.78
N ILE A 96 18.43 -0.13 3.25
CA ILE A 96 19.43 -0.25 4.32
C ILE A 96 18.82 0.26 5.62
N TRP A 97 18.87 -0.58 6.63
CA TRP A 97 18.45 -0.26 7.98
C TRP A 97 19.68 0.07 8.80
N ILE A 98 19.69 1.24 9.42
CA ILE A 98 20.80 1.73 10.23
C ILE A 98 20.34 1.81 11.68
N ALA A 99 21.08 1.20 12.58
CA ALA A 99 20.79 1.21 14.01
C ALA A 99 22.06 1.46 14.81
N LYS A 100 21.96 2.19 15.91
CA LYS A 100 23.10 2.31 16.84
C LYS A 100 23.35 0.98 17.54
N LYS A 101 24.64 0.64 17.70
CA LYS A 101 25.04 -0.49 18.53
C LYS A 101 24.57 -0.26 19.96
N ASP A 102 23.89 -1.25 20.53
CA ASP A 102 23.49 -1.20 21.94
C ASP A 102 24.68 -1.62 22.80
N SER A 103 25.20 -0.68 23.58
CA SER A 103 26.36 -0.90 24.47
C SER A 103 26.10 -1.96 25.55
N ASN A 104 24.84 -2.21 25.92
CA ASN A 104 24.51 -3.12 27.01
C ASN A 104 24.08 -4.53 26.56
N ASN A 105 23.44 -4.66 25.41
CA ASN A 105 22.85 -5.92 24.92
C ASN A 105 23.40 -6.37 23.56
N GLY A 106 24.36 -5.65 22.97
CA GLY A 106 24.77 -5.90 21.59
C GLY A 106 23.59 -5.77 20.62
N ASN A 107 23.66 -6.45 19.50
CA ASN A 107 22.63 -6.39 18.47
C ASN A 107 21.52 -7.42 18.65
N LYS A 108 21.33 -8.02 19.86
CA LYS A 108 20.39 -9.13 20.08
C LYS A 108 19.00 -8.92 19.51
N LYS A 109 18.45 -7.72 19.62
CA LYS A 109 17.12 -7.40 19.07
C LYS A 109 17.11 -7.50 17.56
N TRP A 110 18.15 -7.04 16.89
CA TRP A 110 18.27 -7.06 15.44
C TRP A 110 18.60 -8.46 14.92
N ASP A 111 19.43 -9.23 15.65
CA ASP A 111 19.75 -10.62 15.32
C ASP A 111 18.50 -11.51 15.47
N GLN A 112 17.66 -11.27 16.49
CA GLN A 112 16.37 -11.94 16.64
C GLN A 112 15.41 -11.58 15.51
N LEU A 113 15.36 -10.31 15.11
CA LEU A 113 14.56 -9.86 13.97
C LEU A 113 15.02 -10.54 12.67
N GLU A 114 16.33 -10.58 12.40
CA GLU A 114 16.89 -11.27 11.24
C GLU A 114 16.45 -12.74 11.20
N GLN A 115 16.60 -13.47 12.31
CA GLN A 115 16.17 -14.87 12.40
C GLN A 115 14.66 -15.05 12.17
N GLN A 116 13.84 -14.17 12.76
CA GLN A 116 12.39 -14.16 12.58
C GLN A 116 12.00 -13.93 11.12
N LEU A 117 12.59 -12.92 10.47
CA LEU A 117 12.30 -12.58 9.07
C LEU A 117 12.75 -13.70 8.13
N LYS A 118 13.91 -14.30 8.41
CA LYS A 118 14.41 -15.46 7.66
C LYS A 118 13.43 -16.65 7.75
N SER A 119 12.86 -16.92 8.92
CA SER A 119 11.83 -17.98 9.07
C SER A 119 10.55 -17.69 8.29
N SER A 120 10.27 -16.42 8.00
CA SER A 120 9.15 -15.94 7.18
C SER A 120 9.49 -15.80 5.70
N ASN A 121 10.65 -16.28 5.26
CA ASN A 121 11.18 -16.16 3.90
C ASN A 121 11.30 -14.71 3.41
N ILE A 122 11.68 -13.81 4.33
CA ILE A 122 11.98 -12.40 4.05
C ILE A 122 13.49 -12.24 4.15
N ARG A 123 14.12 -11.80 3.06
CA ARG A 123 15.56 -11.53 3.03
C ARG A 123 15.87 -10.25 3.81
N PHE A 124 16.54 -10.42 4.93
CA PHE A 124 16.99 -9.33 5.79
C PHE A 124 18.28 -9.79 6.46
N ASN A 125 19.41 -9.20 6.09
CA ASN A 125 20.71 -9.71 6.49
C ASN A 125 21.56 -8.61 7.10
N SER A 126 22.28 -8.93 8.16
CA SER A 126 23.37 -8.08 8.65
C SER A 126 24.43 -7.93 7.56
N ILE A 127 24.97 -6.73 7.41
CA ILE A 127 26.05 -6.41 6.48
C ILE A 127 27.14 -5.61 7.20
N GLU A 128 28.38 -5.76 6.71
CA GLU A 128 29.53 -5.03 7.23
C GLU A 128 29.50 -3.56 6.81
N PHE A 129 30.25 -2.73 7.56
CA PHE A 129 30.35 -1.28 7.35
C PHE A 129 30.75 -0.93 5.91
N GLU A 130 31.77 -1.60 5.36
CA GLU A 130 32.24 -1.38 4.00
C GLU A 130 31.16 -1.66 2.98
N LYS A 131 30.36 -2.73 3.20
CA LYS A 131 29.25 -3.05 2.32
C LYS A 131 28.11 -2.04 2.42
N ALA A 132 27.80 -1.56 3.61
CA ALA A 132 26.84 -0.47 3.81
C ALA A 132 27.30 0.82 3.10
N ARG A 133 28.59 1.13 3.20
CA ARG A 133 29.22 2.29 2.54
C ARG A 133 29.13 2.23 1.01
N GLU A 134 29.28 1.03 0.42
CA GLU A 134 29.13 0.83 -1.03
C GLU A 134 27.66 1.03 -1.52
N LEU A 135 26.70 0.61 -0.70
CA LEU A 135 25.28 0.63 -1.06
C LEU A 135 24.64 2.00 -0.81
N LEU A 136 25.16 2.77 0.15
CA LEU A 136 24.61 4.07 0.52
C LEU A 136 25.18 5.20 -0.36
N PRO A 137 24.36 6.20 -0.68
CA PRO A 137 24.86 7.42 -1.32
C PRO A 137 25.99 8.07 -0.52
N SER A 138 26.98 8.65 -1.21
CA SER A 138 28.19 9.20 -0.60
C SER A 138 27.94 10.34 0.39
N PHE A 139 26.80 11.02 0.29
CA PHE A 139 26.41 12.09 1.22
C PHE A 139 25.81 11.58 2.54
N ILE A 140 25.51 10.29 2.64
CA ILE A 140 25.04 9.69 3.90
C ILE A 140 26.27 9.40 4.78
N ASN A 141 26.34 10.05 5.93
CA ASN A 141 27.37 9.77 6.92
C ASN A 141 26.93 8.58 7.77
N ILE A 142 27.80 7.58 7.83
CA ILE A 142 27.66 6.41 8.70
C ILE A 142 28.88 6.29 9.61
N SER A 143 28.74 5.61 10.72
CA SER A 143 29.72 5.55 11.81
C SER A 143 29.94 4.12 12.27
N ASP A 144 31.14 3.85 12.85
CA ASP A 144 31.53 2.53 13.35
C ASP A 144 30.73 2.08 14.59
N ASP A 145 29.98 2.99 15.24
CA ASP A 145 29.07 2.68 16.34
C ASP A 145 27.65 2.29 15.86
N GLU A 146 27.49 2.12 14.56
CA GLU A 146 26.25 1.69 13.93
C GLU A 146 26.34 0.24 13.43
N THR A 147 25.17 -0.37 13.29
CA THR A 147 24.97 -1.67 12.64
C THR A 147 24.05 -1.52 11.47
N PHE A 148 24.27 -2.35 10.46
CA PHE A 148 23.62 -2.24 9.18
C PHE A 148 22.95 -3.55 8.82
N TYR A 149 21.71 -3.44 8.32
CA TYR A 149 20.95 -4.57 7.79
C TYR A 149 20.44 -4.21 6.42
N HIS A 150 20.49 -5.15 5.51
CA HIS A 150 20.05 -5.00 4.14
C HIS A 150 18.81 -5.85 3.87
N GLU A 151 17.76 -5.21 3.35
CA GLU A 151 16.55 -5.81 2.81
C GLU A 151 16.59 -5.68 1.29
N PRO A 152 17.16 -6.65 0.56
CA PRO A 152 17.42 -6.53 -0.88
C PRO A 152 16.16 -6.56 -1.73
N ASP A 153 15.04 -7.08 -1.19
CA ASP A 153 13.76 -7.17 -1.89
C ASP A 153 12.87 -5.95 -1.70
N ALA A 154 13.29 -4.95 -0.93
CA ALA A 154 12.57 -3.70 -0.82
C ALA A 154 12.59 -2.96 -2.17
N LEU A 155 11.45 -2.34 -2.48
CA LEU A 155 11.22 -1.65 -3.75
C LEU A 155 10.95 -0.18 -3.47
N GLN A 156 11.18 0.66 -4.48
CA GLN A 156 10.74 2.04 -4.46
C GLN A 156 9.93 2.34 -5.71
N TYR A 157 8.84 3.06 -5.53
CA TYR A 157 8.00 3.56 -6.60
C TYR A 157 7.89 5.08 -6.51
N ASP A 158 7.95 5.77 -7.64
CA ASP A 158 7.63 7.20 -7.67
C ASP A 158 6.14 7.39 -7.32
N PRO A 159 5.80 8.22 -6.33
CA PRO A 159 4.40 8.49 -5.96
C PRO A 159 3.54 9.03 -7.10
N ALA A 160 4.13 9.75 -8.06
CA ALA A 160 3.42 10.24 -9.23
C ALA A 160 3.05 9.09 -10.17
N ASP A 161 3.96 8.12 -10.38
CA ASP A 161 3.70 6.93 -11.18
C ASP A 161 2.68 6.01 -10.51
N VAL A 162 2.77 5.83 -9.18
CA VAL A 162 1.75 5.11 -8.42
C VAL A 162 0.37 5.74 -8.65
N ARG A 163 0.28 7.07 -8.56
CA ARG A 163 -0.99 7.77 -8.79
C ARG A 163 -1.50 7.61 -10.22
N ARG A 164 -0.63 7.69 -11.22
CA ARG A 164 -0.98 7.43 -12.63
C ARG A 164 -1.54 6.01 -12.78
N ALA A 165 -0.84 5.01 -12.22
CA ALA A 165 -1.28 3.60 -12.27
C ALA A 165 -2.63 3.39 -11.58
N LEU A 166 -2.93 4.09 -10.46
CA LEU A 166 -4.24 4.05 -9.82
C LEU A 166 -5.36 4.53 -10.76
N TYR A 167 -5.15 5.64 -11.48
CA TYR A 167 -6.14 6.14 -12.44
C TYR A 167 -6.36 5.15 -13.60
N GLU A 168 -5.30 4.57 -14.14
CA GLU A 168 -5.39 3.56 -15.19
C GLU A 168 -6.17 2.33 -14.72
N ALA A 169 -5.83 1.82 -13.53
CA ALA A 169 -6.47 0.67 -12.93
C ALA A 169 -7.97 0.89 -12.68
N VAL A 170 -8.34 2.06 -12.16
CA VAL A 170 -9.74 2.44 -11.95
C VAL A 170 -10.48 2.49 -13.28
N ARG A 171 -9.92 3.15 -14.29
CA ARG A 171 -10.53 3.24 -15.63
C ARG A 171 -10.74 1.87 -16.27
N ARG A 172 -9.76 0.98 -16.19
CA ARG A 172 -9.82 -0.37 -16.78
C ARG A 172 -10.74 -1.32 -16.00
N SER A 173 -10.87 -1.12 -14.69
CA SER A 173 -11.76 -1.92 -13.84
C SER A 173 -13.24 -1.63 -14.02
N GLN A 174 -13.59 -0.55 -14.73
CA GLN A 174 -14.98 -0.11 -15.01
C GLN A 174 -15.80 0.21 -13.74
N ILE A 175 -15.15 0.55 -12.62
CA ILE A 175 -15.85 1.03 -11.43
C ILE A 175 -16.30 2.47 -11.59
N THR A 176 -17.31 2.88 -10.83
CA THR A 176 -17.70 4.29 -10.73
C THR A 176 -16.74 5.04 -9.81
N LEU A 177 -16.10 6.10 -10.30
CA LEU A 177 -15.26 7.00 -9.49
C LEU A 177 -15.99 8.34 -9.29
N GLU A 178 -16.16 8.75 -8.03
CA GLU A 178 -16.71 10.05 -7.65
C GLU A 178 -15.64 10.84 -6.89
N GLU A 179 -14.89 11.66 -7.61
CA GLU A 179 -13.91 12.61 -7.05
C GLU A 179 -14.59 13.89 -6.58
N LYS A 180 -13.87 14.70 -5.77
CA LYS A 180 -14.35 15.97 -5.19
C LYS A 180 -15.68 15.79 -4.47
N THR A 181 -15.90 14.60 -3.92
CA THR A 181 -17.13 14.20 -3.28
C THR A 181 -16.82 13.75 -1.85
N GLU A 182 -17.16 14.59 -0.88
CA GLU A 182 -16.93 14.32 0.53
C GLU A 182 -18.12 13.54 1.12
N VAL A 183 -17.83 12.47 1.85
CA VAL A 183 -18.83 11.75 2.64
C VAL A 183 -19.04 12.50 3.95
N LEU A 184 -20.27 12.95 4.18
CA LEU A 184 -20.66 13.76 5.32
C LEU A 184 -21.28 12.93 6.45
N SER A 185 -22.10 11.93 6.10
CA SER A 185 -22.75 11.05 7.07
C SER A 185 -23.29 9.76 6.44
N PHE A 186 -23.71 8.84 7.31
CA PHE A 186 -24.33 7.57 6.96
C PHE A 186 -25.71 7.48 7.55
N ARG A 187 -26.69 7.01 6.76
CA ARG A 187 -28.02 6.69 7.26
C ARG A 187 -28.18 5.19 7.38
N ARG A 188 -28.81 4.78 8.49
CA ARG A 188 -29.02 3.37 8.83
C ARG A 188 -30.52 3.06 8.84
N ASN A 189 -30.88 1.81 8.54
CA ASN A 189 -32.21 1.29 8.76
C ASN A 189 -32.43 0.90 10.23
N SER A 190 -33.64 0.43 10.56
CA SER A 190 -33.99 -0.03 11.92
C SER A 190 -33.15 -1.21 12.43
N SER A 191 -32.55 -1.98 11.51
CA SER A 191 -31.63 -3.10 11.83
C SER A 191 -30.18 -2.66 11.97
N GLY A 192 -29.87 -1.36 11.88
CA GLY A 192 -28.52 -0.81 12.03
C GLY A 192 -27.66 -0.87 10.76
N ASN A 193 -28.15 -1.43 9.66
CA ASN A 193 -27.41 -1.51 8.40
C ASN A 193 -27.36 -0.15 7.70
N ILE A 194 -26.20 0.21 7.15
CA ILE A 194 -26.05 1.40 6.32
C ILE A 194 -26.81 1.17 5.01
N THR A 195 -27.71 2.08 4.68
CA THR A 195 -28.53 2.02 3.47
C THR A 195 -28.33 3.22 2.55
N GLU A 196 -27.82 4.33 3.11
CA GLU A 196 -27.56 5.54 2.35
C GLU A 196 -26.29 6.24 2.87
N ILE A 197 -25.57 6.86 1.93
CA ILE A 197 -24.43 7.72 2.20
C ILE A 197 -24.80 9.13 1.76
N VAL A 198 -24.70 10.09 2.68
CA VAL A 198 -24.87 11.52 2.40
C VAL A 198 -23.52 12.10 2.03
N THR A 199 -23.43 12.72 0.87
CA THR A 199 -22.21 13.33 0.35
C THR A 199 -22.41 14.80 0.03
N SER A 200 -21.32 15.52 -0.22
CA SER A 200 -21.37 16.90 -0.72
C SER A 200 -22.06 17.05 -2.09
N ALA A 201 -22.14 15.95 -2.86
CA ALA A 201 -22.79 15.91 -4.18
C ALA A 201 -24.22 15.32 -4.16
N GLY A 202 -24.73 14.93 -2.97
CA GLY A 202 -26.07 14.35 -2.81
C GLY A 202 -26.08 13.02 -2.08
N VAL A 203 -27.19 12.29 -2.20
CA VAL A 203 -27.39 11.01 -1.49
C VAL A 203 -27.19 9.83 -2.45
N MET A 204 -26.44 8.84 -2.01
CA MET A 204 -26.22 7.56 -2.69
C MET A 204 -26.80 6.43 -1.86
N LYS A 205 -27.33 5.39 -2.50
CA LYS A 205 -27.86 4.17 -1.84
C LYS A 205 -26.89 3.01 -2.02
N CYS A 206 -26.76 2.16 -1.04
CA CYS A 206 -26.05 0.90 -1.08
C CYS A 206 -26.94 -0.26 -0.61
#